data_e7af4a381cbde813eb737e0ba1f9bd4b
#
_entry.id   e7af4a381cbde813eb737e0ba1f9bd4b
#
_cell.length_a   1.000
_cell.length_b   1.000
_cell.length_c   1.000
_cell.angle_alpha   90.00
_cell.angle_beta   90.00
_cell.angle_gamma   90.00
#
_symmetry.space_group_name_H-M   'P 1'
#
loop_
_entity.id
_entity.type
_entity.pdbx_description
1 polymer ?
#
loop_
_entity_poly.entity_id
_entity_poly.type
_entity_poly.pdbx_seq_one_letter_code
_entity_poly.pdbx_strand_id
1 'polypeptide(L)'
;MHGLVTGQDPRRRRGDLEVKLENPIGFFESDIENTPEVATGMHRFDGGIEFYNAMLKNYTTTDMTADEIHQLGLTEVERLNNEMLKIKEQVGFDGDLQEFFTFIRTDEQFFYPDTDEGAQMYIEDSKKYLAFINERLPDYFGILPKADLVVKRVESFREQDGAAQHYYPGTPDGSRPGIYYAHLSDMTAMPKNEMEAIAYHEGNPGHHMQISIAQELDSVPEFRTQAGFTVYSEGWGLYSEQLAKEMGAYQNPYSDFG
;
A
#
# COMPACT_ATOMS: atom_id res chain seq x y z
N MET A 1 12.60 -15.54 -50.26
CA MET A 1 11.44 -14.61 -50.41
C MET A 1 10.98 -14.24 -49.00
N HIS A 2 11.43 -13.03 -48.54
CA HIS A 2 10.97 -12.52 -47.24
C HIS A 2 9.75 -11.65 -47.49
N GLY A 3 8.59 -12.10 -47.00
CA GLY A 3 7.36 -11.33 -47.04
C GLY A 3 7.43 -10.16 -46.05
N LEU A 4 7.42 -8.96 -46.56
CA LEU A 4 7.26 -7.73 -45.79
C LEU A 4 5.87 -7.72 -45.12
N VAL A 5 5.84 -7.71 -43.80
CA VAL A 5 4.64 -7.39 -43.04
C VAL A 5 4.34 -5.91 -43.28
N THR A 6 3.34 -5.62 -44.09
CA THR A 6 2.85 -4.27 -44.35
C THR A 6 2.33 -3.63 -43.09
N GLY A 7 2.95 -2.54 -42.66
CA GLY A 7 2.55 -1.78 -41.51
C GLY A 7 1.10 -1.31 -41.59
N GLN A 8 0.28 -1.68 -40.60
CA GLN A 8 -1.08 -1.16 -40.49
C GLN A 8 -1.02 0.35 -40.20
N ASP A 9 -1.82 1.14 -40.94
CA ASP A 9 -1.90 2.62 -40.80
C ASP A 9 -2.28 2.95 -39.32
N PRO A 10 -1.48 3.79 -38.61
CA PRO A 10 -1.77 4.20 -37.24
C PRO A 10 -3.16 4.81 -37.06
N ARG A 11 -3.73 5.43 -38.12
CA ARG A 11 -5.08 6.01 -38.08
C ARG A 11 -6.19 4.93 -38.04
N ARG A 12 -5.96 3.78 -38.68
CA ARG A 12 -6.87 2.62 -38.57
C ARG A 12 -6.90 2.06 -37.15
N ARG A 13 -5.76 1.98 -36.47
CA ARG A 13 -5.71 1.51 -35.08
C ARG A 13 -6.46 2.45 -34.14
N ARG A 14 -6.43 3.77 -34.38
CA ARG A 14 -7.12 4.76 -33.55
C ARG A 14 -8.63 4.66 -33.71
N GLY A 15 -9.14 4.58 -34.94
CA GLY A 15 -10.57 4.36 -35.21
C GLY A 15 -11.10 3.05 -34.66
N ASP A 16 -10.33 1.94 -34.79
CA ASP A 16 -10.72 0.63 -34.23
C ASP A 16 -10.74 0.64 -32.68
N LEU A 17 -9.92 1.47 -32.03
CA LEU A 17 -9.91 1.62 -30.59
C LEU A 17 -11.09 2.50 -30.11
N GLU A 18 -11.40 3.59 -30.81
CA GLU A 18 -12.55 4.44 -30.53
C GLU A 18 -13.86 3.66 -30.61
N VAL A 19 -14.09 2.90 -31.70
CA VAL A 19 -15.27 2.03 -31.83
C VAL A 19 -15.34 0.95 -30.75
N LYS A 20 -14.21 0.40 -30.31
CA LYS A 20 -14.16 -0.59 -29.22
C LYS A 20 -14.46 0.01 -27.85
N LEU A 21 -14.24 1.30 -27.66
CA LEU A 21 -14.57 2.00 -26.40
C LEU A 21 -16.01 2.52 -26.40
N GLU A 22 -16.56 2.92 -27.55
CA GLU A 22 -17.99 3.34 -27.66
C GLU A 22 -18.96 2.22 -27.26
N ASN A 23 -18.68 0.96 -27.65
CA ASN A 23 -19.54 -0.16 -27.30
C ASN A 23 -19.67 -0.41 -25.79
N PRO A 24 -18.55 -0.46 -24.99
CA PRO A 24 -18.66 -0.55 -23.54
C PRO A 24 -19.36 0.66 -22.90
N ILE A 25 -19.09 1.89 -23.37
CA ILE A 25 -19.75 3.10 -22.85
C ILE A 25 -21.25 3.01 -23.07
N GLY A 26 -21.69 2.73 -24.30
CA GLY A 26 -23.12 2.59 -24.60
C GLY A 26 -23.79 1.46 -23.82
N PHE A 27 -23.08 0.35 -23.57
CA PHE A 27 -23.56 -0.72 -22.71
C PHE A 27 -23.77 -0.23 -21.27
N PHE A 28 -22.77 0.41 -20.66
CA PHE A 28 -22.87 0.90 -19.29
C PHE A 28 -23.92 2.01 -19.16
N GLU A 29 -24.03 2.92 -20.13
CA GLU A 29 -25.08 3.94 -20.15
C GLU A 29 -26.48 3.31 -20.17
N SER A 30 -26.68 2.25 -20.96
CA SER A 30 -27.96 1.52 -21.00
C SER A 30 -28.23 0.69 -19.76
N ASP A 31 -27.19 0.30 -19.02
CA ASP A 31 -27.31 -0.53 -17.82
C ASP A 31 -27.54 0.30 -16.54
N ILE A 32 -27.33 1.61 -16.60
CA ILE A 32 -27.61 2.50 -15.47
C ILE A 32 -29.05 2.35 -14.96
N GLU A 33 -30.01 2.20 -15.88
CA GLU A 33 -31.43 2.03 -15.52
C GLU A 33 -31.70 0.71 -14.78
N ASN A 34 -30.81 -0.29 -14.92
CA ASN A 34 -30.90 -1.59 -14.24
C ASN A 34 -30.16 -1.62 -12.91
N THR A 35 -29.41 -0.54 -12.59
CA THR A 35 -28.69 -0.49 -11.32
C THR A 35 -29.62 -0.07 -10.19
N PRO A 36 -29.52 -0.66 -8.99
CA PRO A 36 -30.29 -0.21 -7.85
C PRO A 36 -29.80 1.19 -7.39
N GLU A 37 -30.73 2.04 -6.94
CA GLU A 37 -30.40 3.37 -6.40
C GLU A 37 -29.44 3.31 -5.20
N VAL A 38 -29.48 2.20 -4.45
CA VAL A 38 -28.62 1.96 -3.29
C VAL A 38 -27.81 0.68 -3.53
N ALA A 39 -26.50 0.77 -3.36
CA ALA A 39 -25.63 -0.40 -3.42
C ALA A 39 -25.97 -1.38 -2.28
N THR A 40 -26.29 -2.62 -2.63
CA THR A 40 -26.78 -3.63 -1.70
C THR A 40 -25.84 -4.82 -1.51
N GLY A 41 -24.60 -4.75 -1.89
CA GLY A 41 -23.62 -5.83 -1.69
C GLY A 41 -23.96 -7.14 -2.39
N MET A 42 -23.14 -8.17 -2.13
CA MET A 42 -23.19 -9.47 -2.83
C MET A 42 -24.44 -10.29 -2.54
N HIS A 43 -25.10 -10.09 -1.42
CA HIS A 43 -26.29 -10.86 -1.01
C HIS A 43 -27.48 -10.72 -1.98
N ARG A 44 -27.44 -9.74 -2.88
CA ARG A 44 -28.48 -9.54 -3.93
C ARG A 44 -28.40 -10.57 -5.08
N PHE A 45 -27.30 -11.29 -5.20
CA PHE A 45 -27.11 -12.28 -6.25
C PHE A 45 -27.34 -13.69 -5.74
N ASP A 46 -27.86 -14.57 -6.60
CA ASP A 46 -27.95 -15.99 -6.29
C ASP A 46 -26.55 -16.56 -6.01
N GLY A 47 -26.39 -17.23 -4.86
CA GLY A 47 -25.07 -17.70 -4.40
C GLY A 47 -24.12 -16.60 -3.90
N GLY A 48 -24.59 -15.35 -3.79
CA GLY A 48 -23.75 -14.21 -3.40
C GLY A 48 -23.19 -14.31 -1.97
N ILE A 49 -23.95 -14.89 -1.04
CA ILE A 49 -23.48 -15.10 0.35
C ILE A 49 -22.40 -16.19 0.39
N GLU A 50 -22.57 -17.28 -0.33
CA GLU A 50 -21.58 -18.36 -0.44
C GLU A 50 -20.28 -17.84 -1.06
N PHE A 51 -20.39 -17.03 -2.12
CA PHE A 51 -19.24 -16.38 -2.73
C PHE A 51 -18.54 -15.43 -1.76
N TYR A 52 -19.29 -14.58 -1.04
CA TYR A 52 -18.74 -13.65 -0.06
C TYR A 52 -17.96 -14.39 1.05
N ASN A 53 -18.54 -15.44 1.60
CA ASN A 53 -17.89 -16.26 2.61
C ASN A 53 -16.64 -16.99 2.06
N ALA A 54 -16.67 -17.46 0.82
CA ALA A 54 -15.50 -18.04 0.20
C ALA A 54 -14.38 -17.00 0.01
N MET A 55 -14.72 -15.75 -0.34
CA MET A 55 -13.77 -14.66 -0.45
C MET A 55 -13.20 -14.25 0.90
N LEU A 56 -14.01 -14.18 1.97
CA LEU A 56 -13.51 -13.95 3.34
C LEU A 56 -12.42 -14.96 3.70
N LYS A 57 -12.70 -16.25 3.49
CA LYS A 57 -11.73 -17.30 3.76
C LYS A 57 -10.47 -17.19 2.90
N ASN A 58 -10.61 -16.82 1.63
CA ASN A 58 -9.49 -16.64 0.72
C ASN A 58 -8.58 -15.47 1.14
N TYR A 59 -9.17 -14.33 1.54
CA TYR A 59 -8.42 -13.14 1.91
C TYR A 59 -7.80 -13.23 3.31
N THR A 60 -8.51 -13.83 4.28
CA THR A 60 -8.06 -13.90 5.67
C THR A 60 -7.32 -15.18 6.01
N THR A 61 -7.49 -16.25 5.20
CA THR A 61 -7.02 -17.63 5.47
C THR A 61 -7.52 -18.20 6.81
N THR A 62 -8.60 -17.63 7.38
CA THR A 62 -9.23 -18.06 8.63
C THR A 62 -10.64 -18.58 8.38
N ASP A 63 -11.25 -19.18 9.41
CA ASP A 63 -12.65 -19.58 9.39
C ASP A 63 -13.57 -18.55 10.08
N MET A 64 -13.10 -17.32 10.28
CA MET A 64 -13.89 -16.24 10.86
C MET A 64 -15.09 -15.89 9.98
N THR A 65 -16.22 -15.71 10.59
CA THR A 65 -17.44 -15.22 9.95
C THR A 65 -17.37 -13.72 9.69
N ALA A 66 -18.23 -13.22 8.80
CA ALA A 66 -18.36 -11.79 8.53
C ALA A 66 -18.67 -10.98 9.80
N ASP A 67 -19.52 -11.50 10.69
CA ASP A 67 -19.89 -10.83 11.94
C ASP A 67 -18.71 -10.77 12.92
N GLU A 68 -17.92 -11.84 13.03
CA GLU A 68 -16.72 -11.87 13.87
C GLU A 68 -15.67 -10.87 13.37
N ILE A 69 -15.45 -10.80 12.05
CA ILE A 69 -14.53 -9.84 11.45
C ILE A 69 -15.03 -8.39 11.69
N HIS A 70 -16.33 -8.15 11.51
CA HIS A 70 -16.92 -6.84 11.76
C HIS A 70 -16.78 -6.41 13.23
N GLN A 71 -17.07 -7.32 14.17
CA GLN A 71 -16.89 -7.05 15.60
C GLN A 71 -15.43 -6.79 15.98
N LEU A 72 -14.48 -7.53 15.41
CA LEU A 72 -13.06 -7.27 15.56
C LEU A 72 -12.72 -5.84 15.06
N GLY A 73 -13.21 -5.46 13.88
CA GLY A 73 -13.03 -4.13 13.33
C GLY A 73 -13.54 -3.01 14.23
N LEU A 74 -14.75 -3.17 14.83
CA LEU A 74 -15.29 -2.20 15.79
C LEU A 74 -14.40 -2.05 17.02
N THR A 75 -13.89 -3.17 17.54
CA THR A 75 -12.99 -3.17 18.70
C THR A 75 -11.67 -2.45 18.39
N GLU A 76 -11.10 -2.70 17.19
CA GLU A 76 -9.87 -2.02 16.75
C GLU A 76 -10.08 -0.53 16.51
N VAL A 77 -11.20 -0.12 15.94
CA VAL A 77 -11.53 1.30 15.78
C VAL A 77 -11.60 2.02 17.14
N GLU A 78 -12.21 1.39 18.15
CA GLU A 78 -12.26 1.95 19.51
C GLU A 78 -10.84 2.04 20.12
N ARG A 79 -10.03 1.00 19.96
CA ARG A 79 -8.64 0.98 20.45
C ARG A 79 -7.81 2.10 19.80
N LEU A 80 -7.86 2.22 18.47
CA LEU A 80 -7.13 3.24 17.72
C LEU A 80 -7.57 4.64 18.09
N ASN A 81 -8.89 4.91 18.22
CA ASN A 81 -9.38 6.20 18.67
C ASN A 81 -8.81 6.58 20.04
N ASN A 82 -8.72 5.63 20.98
CA ASN A 82 -8.16 5.88 22.30
C ASN A 82 -6.65 6.15 22.25
N GLU A 83 -5.91 5.53 21.34
CA GLU A 83 -4.49 5.79 21.14
C GLU A 83 -4.26 7.17 20.49
N MET A 84 -5.03 7.51 19.47
CA MET A 84 -5.00 8.82 18.83
C MET A 84 -5.27 9.96 19.82
N LEU A 85 -6.23 9.78 20.74
CA LEU A 85 -6.51 10.77 21.81
C LEU A 85 -5.30 10.95 22.74
N LYS A 86 -4.61 9.87 23.11
CA LYS A 86 -3.39 9.96 23.94
C LYS A 86 -2.28 10.75 23.25
N ILE A 87 -2.07 10.49 21.95
CA ILE A 87 -1.06 11.21 21.16
C ILE A 87 -1.45 12.69 21.03
N LYS A 88 -2.72 12.98 20.75
CA LYS A 88 -3.23 14.36 20.72
C LYS A 88 -2.96 15.12 22.04
N GLU A 89 -3.20 14.48 23.17
CA GLU A 89 -2.88 15.02 24.49
C GLU A 89 -1.36 15.21 24.69
N GLN A 90 -0.56 14.22 24.27
CA GLN A 90 0.90 14.24 24.37
C GLN A 90 1.52 15.41 23.61
N VAL A 91 0.98 15.76 22.44
CA VAL A 91 1.45 16.90 21.63
C VAL A 91 0.85 18.24 22.09
N GLY A 92 -0.05 18.24 23.07
CA GLY A 92 -0.66 19.45 23.66
C GLY A 92 -1.67 20.14 22.75
N PHE A 93 -2.40 19.39 21.90
CA PHE A 93 -3.43 19.96 21.04
C PHE A 93 -4.77 20.10 21.79
N ASP A 94 -5.28 21.32 21.91
CA ASP A 94 -6.45 21.65 22.73
C ASP A 94 -7.82 21.32 22.10
N GLY A 95 -7.87 21.09 20.78
CA GLY A 95 -9.10 20.78 20.03
C GLY A 95 -9.61 19.36 20.25
N ASP A 96 -10.76 19.06 19.64
CA ASP A 96 -11.22 17.66 19.56
C ASP A 96 -10.43 16.84 18.54
N LEU A 97 -10.76 15.54 18.37
CA LEU A 97 -10.02 14.65 17.47
C LEU A 97 -10.24 15.02 15.99
N GLN A 98 -11.41 15.54 15.60
CA GLN A 98 -11.69 15.98 14.24
C GLN A 98 -10.93 17.27 13.89
N GLU A 99 -10.79 18.15 14.84
CA GLU A 99 -9.96 19.35 14.72
C GLU A 99 -8.48 18.97 14.61
N PHE A 100 -8.05 17.94 15.35
CA PHE A 100 -6.69 17.41 15.27
C PHE A 100 -6.42 16.76 13.89
N PHE A 101 -7.35 15.97 13.34
CA PHE A 101 -7.25 15.46 11.97
C PHE A 101 -7.14 16.60 10.95
N THR A 102 -7.92 17.65 11.12
CA THR A 102 -7.87 18.83 10.24
C THR A 102 -6.50 19.50 10.32
N PHE A 103 -5.99 19.71 11.54
CA PHE A 103 -4.66 20.30 11.78
C PHE A 103 -3.56 19.48 11.09
N ILE A 104 -3.50 18.16 11.30
CA ILE A 104 -2.47 17.31 10.67
C ILE A 104 -2.56 17.34 9.15
N ARG A 105 -3.76 17.41 8.58
CA ARG A 105 -3.96 17.39 7.12
C ARG A 105 -3.73 18.75 6.44
N THR A 106 -3.65 19.83 7.16
CA THR A 106 -3.62 21.18 6.56
C THR A 106 -2.48 22.06 7.00
N ASP A 107 -1.83 21.76 8.13
CA ASP A 107 -0.72 22.58 8.61
C ASP A 107 0.55 22.28 7.83
N GLU A 108 1.22 23.34 7.34
CA GLU A 108 2.40 23.26 6.48
C GLU A 108 3.57 22.49 7.10
N GLN A 109 3.65 22.39 8.43
CA GLN A 109 4.73 21.65 9.11
C GLN A 109 4.74 20.16 8.73
N PHE A 110 3.59 19.60 8.35
CA PHE A 110 3.44 18.19 8.00
C PHE A 110 3.76 17.88 6.54
N PHE A 111 4.15 18.86 5.75
CA PHE A 111 4.45 18.65 4.33
C PHE A 111 5.85 19.13 3.97
N TYR A 112 6.42 18.56 2.96
CA TYR A 112 7.54 19.16 2.24
C TYR A 112 6.99 20.15 1.20
N PRO A 113 7.81 21.11 0.75
CA PRO A 113 7.43 21.96 -0.38
C PRO A 113 7.00 21.13 -1.59
N ASP A 114 5.98 21.58 -2.30
CA ASP A 114 5.52 20.93 -3.54
C ASP A 114 6.46 21.30 -4.70
N THR A 115 7.68 20.76 -4.63
CA THR A 115 8.78 20.98 -5.59
C THR A 115 9.63 19.72 -5.70
N ASP A 116 10.50 19.67 -6.72
CA ASP A 116 11.44 18.55 -6.87
C ASP A 116 12.42 18.46 -5.68
N GLU A 117 12.78 19.58 -5.04
CA GLU A 117 13.59 19.58 -3.83
C GLU A 117 12.83 18.97 -2.65
N GLY A 118 11.53 19.26 -2.50
CA GLY A 118 10.68 18.64 -1.48
C GLY A 118 10.53 17.15 -1.71
N ALA A 119 10.34 16.72 -2.96
CA ALA A 119 10.33 15.30 -3.33
C ALA A 119 11.66 14.60 -2.99
N GLN A 120 12.80 15.26 -3.22
CA GLN A 120 14.10 14.73 -2.83
C GLN A 120 14.25 14.62 -1.30
N MET A 121 13.75 15.60 -0.53
CA MET A 121 13.75 15.54 0.93
C MET A 121 12.94 14.35 1.44
N TYR A 122 11.78 14.06 0.85
CA TYR A 122 10.97 12.88 1.16
C TYR A 122 11.78 11.58 0.97
N ILE A 123 12.44 11.43 -0.17
CA ILE A 123 13.27 10.25 -0.47
C ILE A 123 14.41 10.11 0.55
N GLU A 124 15.09 11.20 0.91
CA GLU A 124 16.22 11.15 1.85
C GLU A 124 15.76 10.80 3.28
N ASP A 125 14.61 11.31 3.71
CA ASP A 125 14.08 10.99 5.03
C ASP A 125 13.53 9.56 5.10
N SER A 126 12.88 9.07 4.02
CA SER A 126 12.51 7.64 3.91
C SER A 126 13.74 6.72 4.03
N LYS A 127 14.86 7.08 3.41
CA LYS A 127 16.13 6.32 3.56
C LYS A 127 16.66 6.35 4.99
N LYS A 128 16.50 7.47 5.73
CA LYS A 128 16.92 7.56 7.13
C LYS A 128 16.09 6.64 8.03
N TYR A 129 14.78 6.61 7.85
CA TYR A 129 13.90 5.67 8.56
C TYR A 129 14.29 4.22 8.30
N LEU A 130 14.52 3.87 7.05
CA LEU A 130 14.97 2.53 6.68
C LEU A 130 16.37 2.20 7.23
N ALA A 131 17.31 3.14 7.24
CA ALA A 131 18.62 2.94 7.84
C ALA A 131 18.50 2.68 9.35
N PHE A 132 17.67 3.45 10.05
CA PHE A 132 17.41 3.27 11.48
C PHE A 132 16.89 1.86 11.82
N ILE A 133 15.93 1.37 11.06
CA ILE A 133 15.35 0.04 11.31
C ILE A 133 16.30 -1.07 10.89
N ASN A 134 17.03 -0.91 9.78
CA ASN A 134 17.97 -1.91 9.26
C ASN A 134 19.09 -2.25 10.27
N GLU A 135 19.56 -1.27 11.04
CA GLU A 135 20.54 -1.50 12.11
C GLU A 135 20.03 -2.44 13.21
N ARG A 136 18.70 -2.55 13.37
CA ARG A 136 18.03 -3.31 14.42
C ARG A 136 17.54 -4.68 13.96
N LEU A 137 17.37 -4.89 12.66
CA LEU A 137 16.86 -6.15 12.12
C LEU A 137 17.60 -7.39 12.65
N PRO A 138 18.95 -7.42 12.78
CA PRO A 138 19.65 -8.60 13.27
C PRO A 138 19.32 -9.01 14.71
N ASP A 139 18.82 -8.08 15.51
CA ASP A 139 18.41 -8.33 16.90
C ASP A 139 17.02 -9.01 16.99
N TYR A 140 16.20 -8.85 15.94
CA TYR A 140 14.84 -9.34 15.88
C TYR A 140 14.65 -10.53 14.93
N PHE A 141 15.50 -10.66 13.91
CA PHE A 141 15.33 -11.64 12.85
C PHE A 141 16.60 -12.49 12.64
N GLY A 142 16.41 -13.81 12.62
CA GLY A 142 17.50 -14.76 12.36
C GLY A 142 17.88 -14.89 10.87
N ILE A 143 17.06 -14.37 9.96
CA ILE A 143 17.29 -14.40 8.51
C ILE A 143 16.96 -13.01 7.97
N LEU A 144 17.84 -12.50 7.11
CA LEU A 144 17.66 -11.22 6.43
C LEU A 144 17.67 -11.44 4.91
N PRO A 145 17.00 -10.56 4.12
CA PRO A 145 17.00 -10.66 2.66
C PRO A 145 18.40 -10.56 2.06
N LYS A 146 18.64 -11.26 0.96
CA LYS A 146 19.88 -11.12 0.16
C LYS A 146 19.85 -9.87 -0.71
N ALA A 147 18.66 -9.54 -1.24
CA ALA A 147 18.50 -8.37 -2.08
C ALA A 147 18.55 -7.08 -1.24
N ASP A 148 19.28 -6.09 -1.73
CA ASP A 148 19.24 -4.73 -1.19
C ASP A 148 17.86 -4.08 -1.43
N LEU A 149 17.53 -3.04 -0.65
CA LEU A 149 16.37 -2.18 -0.84
C LEU A 149 16.83 -0.78 -1.27
N VAL A 150 16.17 -0.23 -2.29
CA VAL A 150 16.37 1.15 -2.70
C VAL A 150 15.04 1.92 -2.68
N VAL A 151 15.10 3.20 -2.29
CA VAL A 151 13.94 4.12 -2.34
C VAL A 151 14.07 4.97 -3.60
N LYS A 152 12.99 5.02 -4.40
CA LYS A 152 12.95 5.79 -5.66
C LYS A 152 11.64 6.52 -5.82
N ARG A 153 11.70 7.70 -6.44
CA ARG A 153 10.54 8.31 -7.06
C ARG A 153 10.08 7.47 -8.25
N VAL A 154 8.77 7.34 -8.44
CA VAL A 154 8.18 6.74 -9.64
C VAL A 154 8.58 7.56 -10.86
N GLU A 155 8.81 6.91 -11.99
CA GLU A 155 9.17 7.61 -13.23
C GLU A 155 8.02 8.53 -13.69
N SER A 156 8.32 9.74 -14.08
CA SER A 156 7.34 10.80 -14.37
C SER A 156 6.24 10.42 -15.38
N PHE A 157 6.53 9.48 -16.30
CA PHE A 157 5.54 9.05 -17.29
C PHE A 157 4.46 8.10 -16.73
N ARG A 158 4.67 7.55 -15.55
CA ARG A 158 3.70 6.66 -14.86
C ARG A 158 3.35 7.13 -13.45
N GLU A 159 3.93 8.25 -13.01
CA GLU A 159 3.61 8.86 -11.73
C GLU A 159 2.17 9.38 -11.72
N GLN A 160 1.47 9.23 -10.61
CA GLN A 160 0.08 9.65 -10.44
C GLN A 160 -0.05 10.44 -9.15
N ASP A 161 -0.74 11.57 -9.23
CA ASP A 161 -0.98 12.46 -8.10
C ASP A 161 -1.77 11.73 -7.00
N GLY A 162 -1.25 11.76 -5.77
CA GLY A 162 -1.88 11.13 -4.62
C GLY A 162 -1.96 9.59 -4.66
N ALA A 163 -1.27 8.93 -5.59
CA ALA A 163 -1.23 7.47 -5.62
C ALA A 163 -0.40 6.91 -4.45
N ALA A 164 -0.82 5.75 -3.95
CA ALA A 164 -0.14 5.06 -2.87
C ALA A 164 1.29 4.65 -3.26
N GLN A 165 2.18 4.71 -2.28
CA GLN A 165 3.52 4.13 -2.37
C GLN A 165 3.40 2.62 -2.57
N HIS A 166 4.42 2.00 -3.12
CA HIS A 166 4.39 0.56 -3.35
C HIS A 166 5.78 -0.05 -3.43
N TYR A 167 5.87 -1.30 -3.03
CA TYR A 167 7.08 -2.11 -3.17
C TYR A 167 7.11 -2.86 -4.50
N TYR A 168 8.30 -2.92 -5.12
CA TYR A 168 8.57 -3.77 -6.28
C TYR A 168 9.67 -4.78 -5.94
N PRO A 169 9.43 -6.10 -6.08
CA PRO A 169 10.37 -7.13 -5.63
C PRO A 169 11.72 -7.10 -6.33
N GLY A 170 12.77 -7.40 -5.58
CA GLY A 170 14.09 -7.72 -6.09
C GLY A 170 14.13 -9.09 -6.77
N THR A 171 15.36 -9.59 -7.04
CA THR A 171 15.57 -10.96 -7.51
C THR A 171 15.97 -11.88 -6.35
N PRO A 172 15.58 -13.17 -6.37
CA PRO A 172 15.91 -14.11 -5.28
C PRO A 172 17.42 -14.31 -5.04
N ASP A 173 18.25 -14.06 -6.04
CA ASP A 173 19.72 -14.13 -5.95
C ASP A 173 20.37 -12.83 -5.46
N GLY A 174 19.59 -11.77 -5.22
CA GLY A 174 20.07 -10.47 -4.79
C GLY A 174 20.73 -9.63 -5.89
N SER A 175 20.75 -10.10 -7.15
CA SER A 175 21.40 -9.36 -8.25
C SER A 175 20.70 -8.08 -8.65
N ARG A 176 19.41 -7.94 -8.34
CA ARG A 176 18.61 -6.72 -8.50
C ARG A 176 17.93 -6.37 -7.18
N PRO A 177 18.06 -5.12 -6.70
CA PRO A 177 17.43 -4.70 -5.46
C PRO A 177 15.91 -4.70 -5.53
N GLY A 178 15.26 -4.82 -4.39
CA GLY A 178 13.87 -4.40 -4.20
C GLY A 178 13.77 -2.88 -4.26
N ILE A 179 12.60 -2.37 -4.63
CA ILE A 179 12.38 -0.94 -4.79
C ILE A 179 11.14 -0.53 -4.01
N TYR A 180 11.31 0.38 -3.07
CA TYR A 180 10.23 1.18 -2.52
C TYR A 180 10.02 2.38 -3.44
N TYR A 181 8.90 2.39 -4.16
CA TYR A 181 8.50 3.47 -5.05
C TYR A 181 7.60 4.48 -4.34
N ALA A 182 7.92 5.76 -4.48
CA ALA A 182 7.12 6.87 -3.99
C ALA A 182 6.57 7.71 -5.15
N HIS A 183 5.25 7.99 -5.15
CA HIS A 183 4.61 8.94 -6.03
C HIS A 183 4.74 10.33 -5.41
N LEU A 184 5.50 11.22 -6.04
CA LEU A 184 5.87 12.53 -5.48
C LEU A 184 5.54 13.69 -6.45
N SER A 185 4.56 13.49 -7.34
CA SER A 185 4.08 14.54 -8.25
C SER A 185 3.15 15.54 -7.56
N ASP A 186 2.57 15.16 -6.43
CA ASP A 186 1.77 16.02 -5.56
C ASP A 186 2.24 15.83 -4.11
N MET A 187 3.10 16.72 -3.62
CA MET A 187 3.64 16.66 -2.27
C MET A 187 2.61 17.04 -1.19
N THR A 188 1.47 17.61 -1.57
CA THR A 188 0.37 17.92 -0.62
C THR A 188 -0.41 16.65 -0.24
N ALA A 189 -0.29 15.59 -1.01
CA ALA A 189 -0.84 14.26 -0.71
C ALA A 189 0.13 13.35 0.07
N MET A 190 1.35 13.85 0.41
CA MET A 190 2.42 13.05 1.02
C MET A 190 2.85 13.63 2.39
N PRO A 191 2.01 13.49 3.42
CA PRO A 191 2.30 14.05 4.73
C PRO A 191 3.44 13.32 5.44
N LYS A 192 4.26 14.09 6.16
CA LYS A 192 5.43 13.60 6.89
C LYS A 192 5.10 12.62 8.00
N ASN A 193 3.93 12.76 8.63
CA ASN A 193 3.51 11.90 9.73
C ASN A 193 3.25 10.45 9.29
N GLU A 194 2.92 10.21 8.03
CA GLU A 194 2.69 8.87 7.50
C GLU A 194 3.96 8.20 6.93
N MET A 195 5.02 8.98 6.69
CA MET A 195 6.22 8.49 6.00
C MET A 195 6.91 7.34 6.68
N GLU A 196 6.99 7.38 8.01
CA GLU A 196 7.72 6.40 8.79
C GLU A 196 6.99 5.04 8.74
N ALA A 197 5.68 5.03 8.94
CA ALA A 197 4.85 3.84 8.83
C ALA A 197 4.92 3.24 7.41
N ILE A 198 4.75 4.05 6.37
CA ILE A 198 4.84 3.61 4.97
C ILE A 198 6.25 3.06 4.66
N ALA A 199 7.32 3.67 5.13
CA ALA A 199 8.68 3.17 4.90
C ALA A 199 8.89 1.77 5.50
N TYR A 200 8.31 1.49 6.67
CA TYR A 200 8.40 0.19 7.30
C TYR A 200 7.45 -0.83 6.65
N HIS A 201 6.30 -0.41 6.16
CA HIS A 201 5.36 -1.24 5.40
C HIS A 201 5.97 -1.69 4.07
N GLU A 202 6.42 -0.76 3.24
CA GLU A 202 6.97 -1.04 1.90
C GLU A 202 8.38 -1.62 1.94
N GLY A 203 9.17 -1.19 2.93
CA GLY A 203 10.55 -1.58 3.09
C GLY A 203 10.75 -2.70 4.11
N ASN A 204 11.62 -2.44 5.05
CA ASN A 204 11.94 -3.33 6.17
C ASN A 204 11.26 -2.83 7.45
N PRO A 205 10.71 -3.73 8.27
CA PRO A 205 10.64 -5.19 8.10
C PRO A 205 9.43 -5.68 7.29
N GLY A 206 8.77 -4.81 6.51
CA GLY A 206 7.54 -5.07 5.77
C GLY A 206 7.73 -5.88 4.48
N HIS A 207 7.15 -5.36 3.38
CA HIS A 207 7.07 -6.04 2.09
C HIS A 207 8.43 -6.49 1.56
N HIS A 208 9.46 -5.63 1.63
CA HIS A 208 10.78 -6.02 1.15
C HIS A 208 11.30 -7.27 1.85
N MET A 209 11.26 -7.29 3.17
CA MET A 209 11.79 -8.41 3.94
C MET A 209 10.97 -9.67 3.72
N GLN A 210 9.65 -9.60 3.82
CA GLN A 210 8.75 -10.74 3.68
C GLN A 210 8.83 -11.38 2.30
N ILE A 211 8.73 -10.57 1.24
CA ILE A 211 8.68 -11.05 -0.14
C ILE A 211 10.06 -11.57 -0.57
N SER A 212 11.15 -10.86 -0.23
CA SER A 212 12.49 -11.32 -0.57
C SER A 212 12.82 -12.65 0.09
N ILE A 213 12.57 -12.79 1.40
CA ILE A 213 12.83 -14.06 2.11
C ILE A 213 11.94 -15.18 1.53
N ALA A 214 10.66 -14.92 1.25
CA ALA A 214 9.78 -15.93 0.66
C ALA A 214 10.28 -16.43 -0.70
N GLN A 215 10.81 -15.54 -1.55
CA GLN A 215 11.40 -15.90 -2.85
C GLN A 215 12.73 -16.66 -2.72
N GLU A 216 13.47 -16.48 -1.63
CA GLU A 216 14.77 -17.10 -1.38
C GLU A 216 14.68 -18.49 -0.77
N LEU A 217 13.48 -18.96 -0.40
CA LEU A 217 13.29 -20.28 0.20
C LEU A 217 13.53 -21.39 -0.83
N ASP A 218 14.53 -22.24 -0.56
CA ASP A 218 14.89 -23.41 -1.36
C ASP A 218 14.32 -24.72 -0.80
N SER A 219 13.84 -24.70 0.44
CA SER A 219 13.31 -25.86 1.17
C SER A 219 11.83 -26.14 0.94
N VAL A 220 11.14 -25.29 0.17
CA VAL A 220 9.70 -25.41 -0.14
C VAL A 220 9.47 -25.62 -1.64
N PRO A 221 8.35 -26.25 -2.06
CA PRO A 221 8.02 -26.37 -3.47
C PRO A 221 7.95 -24.98 -4.14
N GLU A 222 8.49 -24.87 -5.37
CA GLU A 222 8.62 -23.60 -6.10
C GLU A 222 7.33 -22.78 -6.17
N PHE A 223 6.17 -23.42 -6.35
CA PHE A 223 4.89 -22.70 -6.39
C PHE A 223 4.60 -21.90 -5.10
N ARG A 224 5.15 -22.30 -3.94
CA ARG A 224 4.96 -21.59 -2.68
C ARG A 224 5.79 -20.30 -2.60
N THR A 225 6.88 -20.20 -3.33
CA THR A 225 7.69 -18.97 -3.41
C THR A 225 7.02 -17.92 -4.30
N GLN A 226 6.02 -18.33 -5.10
CA GLN A 226 5.27 -17.47 -6.03
C GLN A 226 3.81 -17.25 -5.60
N ALA A 227 3.30 -18.11 -4.69
CA ALA A 227 1.93 -17.98 -4.20
C ALA A 227 1.80 -16.80 -3.23
N GLY A 228 0.79 -15.96 -3.44
CA GLY A 228 0.45 -14.83 -2.58
C GLY A 228 -0.90 -15.02 -1.89
N PHE A 229 -0.97 -14.66 -0.62
CA PHE A 229 -2.22 -14.47 0.12
C PHE A 229 -2.24 -13.04 0.66
N THR A 230 -3.35 -12.35 0.47
CA THR A 230 -3.47 -10.94 0.88
C THR A 230 -3.12 -10.73 2.36
N VAL A 231 -3.62 -11.58 3.25
CA VAL A 231 -3.30 -11.49 4.69
C VAL A 231 -1.80 -11.74 4.97
N TYR A 232 -1.11 -12.51 4.14
CA TYR A 232 0.32 -12.74 4.32
C TYR A 232 1.15 -11.55 3.83
N SER A 233 0.77 -10.93 2.74
CA SER A 233 1.43 -9.75 2.20
C SER A 233 1.06 -8.49 3.00
N GLU A 234 -0.21 -8.10 2.95
CA GLU A 234 -0.70 -6.86 3.54
C GLU A 234 -0.79 -6.92 5.07
N GLY A 235 -1.21 -8.09 5.60
CA GLY A 235 -1.25 -8.29 7.05
C GLY A 235 0.14 -8.28 7.69
N TRP A 236 1.17 -8.77 6.99
CA TRP A 236 2.55 -8.62 7.43
C TRP A 236 3.02 -7.18 7.34
N GLY A 237 2.73 -6.46 6.24
CA GLY A 237 3.04 -5.04 6.08
C GLY A 237 2.47 -4.22 7.23
N LEU A 238 1.18 -4.38 7.51
CA LEU A 238 0.52 -3.71 8.65
C LEU A 238 1.11 -4.10 10.01
N TYR A 239 1.41 -5.40 10.23
CA TYR A 239 2.07 -5.85 11.47
C TYR A 239 3.48 -5.23 11.60
N SER A 240 4.18 -5.05 10.49
CA SER A 240 5.53 -4.48 10.47
C SER A 240 5.58 -3.03 10.92
N GLU A 241 4.53 -2.26 10.70
CA GLU A 241 4.36 -0.91 11.23
C GLU A 241 4.35 -0.92 12.77
N GLN A 242 3.55 -1.82 13.37
CA GLN A 242 3.53 -2.00 14.83
C GLN A 242 4.85 -2.58 15.36
N LEU A 243 5.45 -3.54 14.65
CA LEU A 243 6.73 -4.14 15.04
C LEU A 243 7.86 -3.10 15.04
N ALA A 244 7.87 -2.17 14.09
CA ALA A 244 8.83 -1.09 14.05
C ALA A 244 8.76 -0.21 15.32
N LYS A 245 7.56 0.01 15.87
CA LYS A 245 7.38 0.69 17.16
C LYS A 245 8.05 -0.08 18.30
N GLU A 246 7.91 -1.41 18.34
CA GLU A 246 8.57 -2.26 19.33
C GLU A 246 10.10 -2.26 19.16
N MET A 247 10.59 -2.07 17.93
CA MET A 247 12.01 -1.89 17.60
C MET A 247 12.55 -0.49 17.91
N GLY A 248 11.71 0.42 18.43
CA GLY A 248 12.08 1.76 18.89
C GLY A 248 11.93 2.86 17.83
N ALA A 249 11.17 2.62 16.78
CA ALA A 249 10.77 3.65 15.80
C ALA A 249 9.74 4.64 16.38
N TYR A 250 9.26 5.56 15.53
CA TYR A 250 8.22 6.56 15.86
C TYR A 250 8.58 7.45 17.05
N GLN A 251 9.82 7.95 17.08
CA GLN A 251 10.29 8.86 18.15
C GLN A 251 9.56 10.21 18.14
N ASN A 252 9.00 10.61 17.01
CA ASN A 252 8.12 11.75 16.89
C ASN A 252 6.67 11.31 17.12
N PRO A 253 5.94 11.92 18.09
CA PRO A 253 4.54 11.57 18.34
C PRO A 253 3.62 11.72 17.11
N TYR A 254 3.91 12.63 16.20
CA TYR A 254 3.16 12.76 14.96
C TYR A 254 3.40 11.58 13.99
N SER A 255 4.61 11.01 13.97
CA SER A 255 4.86 9.77 13.22
C SER A 255 4.19 8.55 13.86
N ASP A 256 4.02 8.54 15.18
CA ASP A 256 3.29 7.51 15.93
C ASP A 256 1.77 7.60 15.73
N PHE A 257 1.30 8.74 15.26
CA PHE A 257 -0.10 8.97 14.91
C PHE A 257 -0.42 8.58 13.47
N GLY A 258 0.49 8.69 12.55
CA GLY A 258 0.37 8.40 11.11
C GLY A 258 0.51 6.95 10.76
#